data_3d11e0eb72c326860b6fdd73f3b8fdf1
#
_entry.id   3d11e0eb72c326860b6fdd73f3b8fdf1
#
_cell.length_a   1.000
_cell.length_b   1.000
_cell.length_c   1.000
_cell.angle_alpha   90.00
_cell.angle_beta   90.00
_cell.angle_gamma   90.00
#
_symmetry.space_group_name_H-M   'P 1'
#
loop_
_entity.id
_entity.type
_entity.pdbx_description
1 polymer ?
#
loop_
_entity_poly.entity_id
_entity_poly.type
_entity_poly.pdbx_seq_one_letter_code
_entity_poly.pdbx_strand_id
1 'polypeptide(L)'
;MTKIAVFGAGTWGIALARLLAANGRDVTVWSAIPAELKSLSTTHRHPNLPGMELPAAMHYTADIAEACTGRDILLFAVPSPFVRATAKKAAPHIPEGQLIVDVAKGVEDKTLMTMSEIIEDELAKAGRKARVVALSGPTHAEEVARDMPTAIVAASADEDAAKTVQKVFTTPTFRVYTNADRRGTELGGAVKNVIALAVGIALGLGYGDNAKAALITRGDAELSRLGIAMGCKAETFAGLSGMGDLIVTCTSMHSRNLHAGMLIGRGKSVEEAKTEVGQVVEGINALPAACRLARQYKVEMPIVQAVEAILDGKLEARSALMALMGRSLKRE
;
A
#
# COMPACT_ATOMS: atom_id res chain seq x y z
N MET A 1 16.97 -5.42 22.79
CA MET A 1 16.72 -4.52 21.64
C MET A 1 15.97 -5.34 20.60
N THR A 2 14.81 -4.87 20.10
CA THR A 2 14.03 -5.61 19.09
C THR A 2 14.77 -5.59 17.75
N LYS A 3 14.95 -6.76 17.14
CA LYS A 3 15.66 -6.97 15.88
C LYS A 3 14.66 -7.07 14.72
N ILE A 4 14.80 -6.23 13.72
CA ILE A 4 13.84 -6.12 12.61
C ILE A 4 14.57 -6.23 11.28
N ALA A 5 14.09 -7.10 10.40
CA ALA A 5 14.53 -7.07 9.00
C ALA A 5 13.45 -6.40 8.13
N VAL A 6 13.87 -5.48 7.27
CA VAL A 6 13.02 -4.79 6.31
C VAL A 6 13.32 -5.33 4.92
N PHE A 7 12.36 -6.01 4.32
CA PHE A 7 12.45 -6.54 2.95
C PHE A 7 11.98 -5.48 1.96
N GLY A 8 12.93 -4.81 1.34
CA GLY A 8 12.71 -3.74 0.37
C GLY A 8 13.37 -2.42 0.76
N ALA A 9 14.22 -1.93 -0.13
CA ALA A 9 14.96 -0.67 0.03
C ALA A 9 14.28 0.51 -0.68
N GLY A 10 12.99 0.39 -1.01
CA GLY A 10 12.20 1.46 -1.61
C GLY A 10 11.87 2.58 -0.60
N THR A 11 11.29 3.66 -1.10
CA THR A 11 10.99 4.89 -0.34
C THR A 11 10.27 4.61 0.99
N TRP A 12 9.20 3.78 0.97
CA TRP A 12 8.44 3.47 2.18
C TRP A 12 9.19 2.55 3.14
N GLY A 13 9.85 1.50 2.63
CA GLY A 13 10.66 0.59 3.44
C GLY A 13 11.79 1.32 4.18
N ILE A 14 12.47 2.23 3.51
CA ILE A 14 13.57 3.01 4.09
C ILE A 14 13.06 4.07 5.08
N ALA A 15 11.92 4.71 4.84
CA ALA A 15 11.31 5.62 5.81
C ALA A 15 10.98 4.90 7.13
N LEU A 16 10.39 3.70 7.06
CA LEU A 16 10.10 2.87 8.24
C LEU A 16 11.37 2.32 8.89
N ALA A 17 12.35 1.87 8.10
CA ALA A 17 13.63 1.40 8.62
C ALA A 17 14.34 2.50 9.43
N ARG A 18 14.37 3.73 8.90
CA ARG A 18 14.92 4.90 9.61
C ARG A 18 14.13 5.20 10.88
N LEU A 19 12.80 5.25 10.81
CA LEU A 19 11.94 5.49 11.98
C LEU A 19 12.23 4.46 13.09
N LEU A 20 12.32 3.19 12.76
CA LEU A 20 12.59 2.12 13.73
C LEU A 20 13.99 2.21 14.31
N ALA A 21 15.02 2.44 13.48
CA ALA A 21 16.40 2.57 13.92
C ALA A 21 16.61 3.81 14.81
N ALA A 22 16.02 4.95 14.43
CA ALA A 22 16.06 6.18 15.23
C ALA A 22 15.38 6.02 16.61
N ASN A 23 14.45 5.07 16.73
CA ASN A 23 13.77 4.74 17.99
C ASN A 23 14.37 3.50 18.69
N GLY A 24 15.66 3.22 18.45
CA GLY A 24 16.45 2.25 19.20
C GLY A 24 16.13 0.80 18.85
N ARG A 25 15.71 0.49 17.61
CA ARG A 25 15.58 -0.88 17.10
C ARG A 25 16.83 -1.26 16.32
N ASP A 26 17.19 -2.54 16.35
CA ASP A 26 18.25 -3.10 15.51
C ASP A 26 17.64 -3.43 14.14
N VAL A 27 18.02 -2.68 13.11
CA VAL A 27 17.39 -2.75 11.79
C VAL A 27 18.38 -3.24 10.74
N THR A 28 17.97 -4.30 10.02
CA THR A 28 18.66 -4.78 8.82
C THR A 28 17.75 -4.59 7.61
N VAL A 29 18.25 -3.95 6.57
CA VAL A 29 17.54 -3.77 5.30
C VAL A 29 18.04 -4.80 4.29
N TRP A 30 17.11 -5.55 3.69
CA TRP A 30 17.37 -6.43 2.57
C TRP A 30 16.83 -5.82 1.27
N SER A 31 17.60 -5.94 0.20
CA SER A 31 17.13 -5.68 -1.17
C SER A 31 17.66 -6.72 -2.13
N ALA A 32 16.85 -7.05 -3.13
CA ALA A 32 17.28 -7.87 -4.27
C ALA A 32 18.23 -7.12 -5.23
N ILE A 33 18.43 -5.81 -5.01
CA ILE A 33 19.25 -4.93 -5.86
C ILE A 33 20.47 -4.48 -5.06
N PRO A 34 21.65 -5.13 -5.21
CA PRO A 34 22.85 -4.80 -4.42
C PRO A 34 23.32 -3.34 -4.57
N ALA A 35 23.09 -2.72 -5.72
CA ALA A 35 23.45 -1.32 -5.95
C ALA A 35 22.71 -0.35 -5.04
N GLU A 36 21.42 -0.62 -4.72
CA GLU A 36 20.65 0.18 -3.75
C GLU A 36 21.28 0.11 -2.37
N LEU A 37 21.62 -1.10 -1.90
CA LEU A 37 22.23 -1.33 -0.58
C LEU A 37 23.59 -0.63 -0.48
N LYS A 38 24.42 -0.73 -1.53
CA LYS A 38 25.71 -0.03 -1.58
C LYS A 38 25.52 1.48 -1.50
N SER A 39 24.56 2.03 -2.24
CA SER A 39 24.26 3.46 -2.18
C SER A 39 23.84 3.89 -0.78
N LEU A 40 22.89 3.19 -0.16
CA LEU A 40 22.36 3.50 1.16
C LEU A 40 23.42 3.39 2.26
N SER A 41 24.26 2.34 2.24
CA SER A 41 25.33 2.14 3.23
C SER A 41 26.48 3.15 3.10
N THR A 42 26.72 3.68 1.88
CA THR A 42 27.80 4.63 1.63
C THR A 42 27.37 6.08 1.87
N THR A 43 26.15 6.44 1.40
CA THR A 43 25.68 7.83 1.43
C THR A 43 24.85 8.15 2.66
N HIS A 44 24.30 7.13 3.34
CA HIS A 44 23.31 7.26 4.40
C HIS A 44 22.09 8.09 3.98
N ARG A 45 21.74 8.06 2.68
CA ARG A 45 20.64 8.84 2.09
C ARG A 45 19.88 8.01 1.08
N HIS A 46 18.59 8.29 0.95
CA HIS A 46 17.74 7.69 -0.08
C HIS A 46 17.35 8.76 -1.12
N PRO A 47 17.49 8.48 -2.43
CA PRO A 47 17.31 9.50 -3.49
C PRO A 47 15.91 10.14 -3.48
N ASN A 48 14.88 9.38 -3.14
CA ASN A 48 13.49 9.87 -3.10
C ASN A 48 13.08 10.45 -1.73
N LEU A 49 14.00 10.57 -0.76
CA LEU A 49 13.75 11.13 0.58
C LEU A 49 14.78 12.23 0.89
N PRO A 50 14.71 13.34 0.16
CA PRO A 50 15.67 14.43 0.35
C PRO A 50 15.60 14.99 1.77
N GLY A 51 16.77 15.27 2.36
CA GLY A 51 16.88 15.80 3.72
C GLY A 51 16.79 14.78 4.84
N MET A 52 16.51 13.49 4.53
CA MET A 52 16.53 12.41 5.51
C MET A 52 17.92 11.77 5.56
N GLU A 53 18.45 11.58 6.77
CA GLU A 53 19.68 10.82 7.03
C GLU A 53 19.35 9.49 7.70
N LEU A 54 20.03 8.43 7.27
CA LEU A 54 19.91 7.10 7.83
C LEU A 54 20.89 6.90 8.97
N PRO A 55 20.46 6.35 10.13
CA PRO A 55 21.34 6.02 11.22
C PRO A 55 22.48 5.08 10.78
N ALA A 56 23.72 5.40 11.16
CA ALA A 56 24.90 4.62 10.80
C ALA A 56 24.88 3.18 11.35
N ALA A 57 24.09 2.92 12.39
CA ALA A 57 23.93 1.61 13.00
C ALA A 57 23.01 0.65 12.21
N MET A 58 22.42 1.09 11.09
CA MET A 58 21.62 0.23 10.25
C MET A 58 22.50 -0.74 9.45
N HIS A 59 22.03 -2.00 9.35
CA HIS A 59 22.70 -3.03 8.59
C HIS A 59 22.02 -3.23 7.21
N TYR A 60 22.80 -3.72 6.25
CA TYR A 60 22.33 -3.92 4.88
C TYR A 60 22.82 -5.28 4.37
N THR A 61 21.93 -6.08 3.76
CA THR A 61 22.27 -7.37 3.19
C THR A 61 21.50 -7.67 1.92
N ALA A 62 22.16 -8.35 0.96
CA ALA A 62 21.51 -8.94 -0.21
C ALA A 62 21.14 -10.41 0.01
N ASP A 63 21.61 -11.01 1.12
CA ASP A 63 21.31 -12.39 1.49
C ASP A 63 19.99 -12.45 2.27
N ILE A 64 18.99 -13.12 1.69
CA ILE A 64 17.66 -13.24 2.29
C ILE A 64 17.66 -14.19 3.49
N ALA A 65 18.55 -15.18 3.53
CA ALA A 65 18.69 -16.11 4.66
C ALA A 65 19.24 -15.37 5.88
N GLU A 66 20.27 -14.55 5.69
CA GLU A 66 20.80 -13.65 6.73
C GLU A 66 19.72 -12.68 7.23
N ALA A 67 18.95 -12.08 6.32
CA ALA A 67 17.86 -11.16 6.69
C ALA A 67 16.79 -11.83 7.56
N CYS A 68 16.49 -13.13 7.33
CA CYS A 68 15.49 -13.87 8.11
C CYS A 68 16.02 -14.32 9.48
N THR A 69 17.32 -14.50 9.64
CA THR A 69 17.89 -15.20 10.80
C THR A 69 17.93 -14.33 12.05
N GLY A 70 17.38 -14.80 13.16
CA GLY A 70 17.49 -14.18 14.48
C GLY A 70 16.75 -12.84 14.59
N ARG A 71 15.67 -12.65 13.85
CA ARG A 71 14.84 -11.44 13.86
C ARG A 71 13.57 -11.65 14.68
N ASP A 72 13.18 -10.63 15.43
CA ASP A 72 11.89 -10.62 16.14
C ASP A 72 10.74 -10.32 15.18
N ILE A 73 10.98 -9.45 14.19
CA ILE A 73 9.98 -9.00 13.20
C ILE A 73 10.60 -8.99 11.79
N LEU A 74 9.84 -9.50 10.83
CA LEU A 74 10.14 -9.37 9.40
C LEU A 74 9.13 -8.40 8.77
N LEU A 75 9.60 -7.26 8.27
CA LEU A 75 8.78 -6.22 7.66
C LEU A 75 8.85 -6.29 6.13
N PHE A 76 7.76 -6.70 5.47
CA PHE A 76 7.65 -6.74 4.01
C PHE A 76 7.24 -5.37 3.48
N ALA A 77 8.16 -4.70 2.78
CA ALA A 77 8.00 -3.37 2.22
C ALA A 77 8.39 -3.30 0.73
N VAL A 78 8.38 -4.44 0.05
CA VAL A 78 8.52 -4.50 -1.42
C VAL A 78 7.21 -4.07 -2.10
N PRO A 79 7.25 -3.53 -3.34
CA PRO A 79 6.02 -3.25 -4.09
C PRO A 79 5.17 -4.50 -4.30
N SER A 80 3.83 -4.31 -4.39
CA SER A 80 2.86 -5.42 -4.43
C SER A 80 3.16 -6.52 -5.46
N PRO A 81 3.66 -6.24 -6.69
CA PRO A 81 3.99 -7.29 -7.66
C PRO A 81 5.13 -8.22 -7.22
N PHE A 82 5.95 -7.79 -6.26
CA PHE A 82 7.12 -8.55 -5.81
C PHE A 82 6.91 -9.30 -4.49
N VAL A 83 5.77 -9.11 -3.82
CA VAL A 83 5.50 -9.74 -2.51
C VAL A 83 5.56 -11.26 -2.61
N ARG A 84 4.89 -11.88 -3.58
CA ARG A 84 4.90 -13.33 -3.75
C ARG A 84 6.31 -13.89 -3.98
N ALA A 85 7.05 -13.30 -4.90
CA ALA A 85 8.41 -13.75 -5.20
C ALA A 85 9.35 -13.62 -4.00
N THR A 86 9.22 -12.52 -3.24
CA THR A 86 10.00 -12.28 -2.03
C THR A 86 9.61 -13.26 -0.92
N ALA A 87 8.30 -13.45 -0.68
CA ALA A 87 7.80 -14.40 0.32
C ALA A 87 8.24 -15.84 0.00
N LYS A 88 8.11 -16.28 -1.26
CA LYS A 88 8.58 -17.58 -1.72
C LYS A 88 10.08 -17.79 -1.47
N LYS A 89 10.90 -16.77 -1.73
CA LYS A 89 12.35 -16.81 -1.53
C LYS A 89 12.71 -16.82 -0.03
N ALA A 90 11.97 -16.09 0.80
CA ALA A 90 12.20 -15.99 2.23
C ALA A 90 11.66 -17.20 3.03
N ALA A 91 10.55 -17.79 2.60
CA ALA A 91 9.80 -18.82 3.34
C ALA A 91 10.66 -19.99 3.88
N PRO A 92 11.65 -20.55 3.15
CA PRO A 92 12.51 -21.62 3.68
C PRO A 92 13.33 -21.20 4.90
N HIS A 93 13.59 -19.90 5.06
CA HIS A 93 14.45 -19.33 6.09
C HIS A 93 13.66 -18.71 7.26
N ILE A 94 12.33 -18.60 7.12
CA ILE A 94 11.46 -18.01 8.15
C ILE A 94 11.15 -19.06 9.22
N PRO A 95 11.43 -18.78 10.52
CA PRO A 95 11.06 -19.66 11.61
C PRO A 95 9.55 -19.85 11.76
N GLU A 96 9.15 -20.98 12.37
CA GLU A 96 7.75 -21.22 12.74
C GLU A 96 7.26 -20.16 13.74
N GLY A 97 6.07 -19.62 13.54
CA GLY A 97 5.47 -18.63 14.44
C GLY A 97 6.04 -17.22 14.33
N GLN A 98 6.89 -16.94 13.33
CA GLN A 98 7.51 -15.63 13.11
C GLN A 98 6.47 -14.52 13.03
N LEU A 99 6.74 -13.39 13.68
CA LEU A 99 5.95 -12.17 13.50
C LEU A 99 6.36 -11.46 12.21
N ILE A 100 5.40 -11.32 11.30
CA ILE A 100 5.58 -10.66 10.02
C ILE A 100 4.67 -9.42 9.96
N VAL A 101 5.21 -8.31 9.50
CA VAL A 101 4.46 -7.08 9.21
C VAL A 101 4.49 -6.87 7.70
N ASP A 102 3.32 -6.71 7.09
CA ASP A 102 3.19 -6.33 5.69
C ASP A 102 2.72 -4.90 5.56
N VAL A 103 3.39 -4.12 4.72
CA VAL A 103 3.04 -2.72 4.41
C VAL A 103 2.75 -2.50 2.93
N ALA A 104 2.79 -3.55 2.13
CA ALA A 104 2.48 -3.46 0.71
C ALA A 104 0.97 -3.28 0.50
N LYS A 105 0.60 -2.43 -0.45
CA LYS A 105 -0.79 -2.10 -0.75
C LYS A 105 -1.17 -2.66 -2.11
N GLY A 106 -1.89 -3.78 -2.15
CA GLY A 106 -2.30 -4.41 -3.39
C GLY A 106 -3.17 -5.65 -3.17
N VAL A 107 -3.70 -6.14 -4.28
CA VAL A 107 -4.37 -7.45 -4.40
C VAL A 107 -3.80 -8.13 -5.63
N GLU A 108 -3.41 -9.38 -5.52
CA GLU A 108 -2.85 -10.13 -6.65
C GLU A 108 -3.95 -10.47 -7.66
N ASP A 109 -3.77 -10.08 -8.91
CA ASP A 109 -4.81 -10.28 -9.93
C ASP A 109 -5.16 -11.78 -10.13
N LYS A 110 -4.17 -12.66 -10.18
CA LYS A 110 -4.40 -14.09 -10.49
C LYS A 110 -5.20 -14.82 -9.42
N THR A 111 -4.95 -14.56 -8.15
CA THR A 111 -5.52 -15.30 -7.01
C THR A 111 -6.55 -14.50 -6.23
N LEU A 112 -6.60 -13.18 -6.41
CA LEU A 112 -7.38 -12.22 -5.65
C LEU A 112 -7.01 -12.20 -4.14
N MET A 113 -5.83 -12.69 -3.80
CA MET A 113 -5.29 -12.64 -2.45
C MET A 113 -4.78 -11.25 -2.11
N THR A 114 -4.98 -10.84 -0.86
CA THR A 114 -4.28 -9.70 -0.28
C THR A 114 -2.80 -10.01 -0.07
N MET A 115 -1.99 -9.02 0.22
CA MET A 115 -0.54 -9.22 0.36
C MET A 115 -0.19 -10.13 1.54
N SER A 116 -0.89 -10.00 2.68
CA SER A 116 -0.71 -10.89 3.81
C SER A 116 -1.13 -12.34 3.50
N GLU A 117 -2.22 -12.54 2.75
CA GLU A 117 -2.66 -13.87 2.30
C GLU A 117 -1.64 -14.52 1.36
N ILE A 118 -0.96 -13.73 0.51
CA ILE A 118 0.14 -14.21 -0.34
C ILE A 118 1.33 -14.68 0.50
N ILE A 119 1.69 -13.92 1.54
CA ILE A 119 2.79 -14.29 2.44
C ILE A 119 2.44 -15.61 3.15
N GLU A 120 1.22 -15.71 3.69
CA GLU A 120 0.73 -16.93 4.35
C GLU A 120 0.70 -18.14 3.39
N ASP A 121 0.28 -17.95 2.14
CA ASP A 121 0.24 -18.98 1.09
C ASP A 121 1.65 -19.53 0.77
N GLU A 122 2.63 -18.65 0.59
CA GLU A 122 4.01 -19.07 0.30
C GLU A 122 4.68 -19.73 1.53
N LEU A 123 4.37 -19.29 2.73
CA LEU A 123 4.83 -19.94 3.97
C LEU A 123 4.22 -21.32 4.14
N ALA A 124 2.91 -21.47 3.89
CA ALA A 124 2.23 -22.76 3.96
C ALA A 124 2.81 -23.79 2.97
N LYS A 125 3.16 -23.36 1.75
CA LYS A 125 3.87 -24.20 0.75
C LYS A 125 5.24 -24.68 1.25
N ALA A 126 5.90 -23.89 2.09
CA ALA A 126 7.17 -24.25 2.74
C ALA A 126 6.99 -25.02 4.07
N GLY A 127 5.75 -25.37 4.43
CA GLY A 127 5.44 -26.06 5.69
C GLY A 127 5.62 -25.18 6.93
N ARG A 128 5.43 -23.85 6.80
CA ARG A 128 5.61 -22.86 7.85
C ARG A 128 4.31 -22.08 8.09
N LYS A 129 4.17 -21.58 9.31
CA LYS A 129 3.13 -20.63 9.69
C LYS A 129 3.76 -19.40 10.33
N ALA A 130 3.12 -18.25 10.17
CA ALA A 130 3.54 -16.99 10.76
C ALA A 130 2.35 -16.23 11.34
N ARG A 131 2.64 -15.25 12.18
CA ARG A 131 1.68 -14.30 12.71
C ARG A 131 1.77 -13.03 11.85
N VAL A 132 0.83 -12.85 10.92
CA VAL A 132 0.91 -11.75 9.95
C VAL A 132 0.03 -10.58 10.37
N VAL A 133 0.63 -9.38 10.37
CA VAL A 133 -0.02 -8.10 10.68
C VAL A 133 0.10 -7.20 9.44
N ALA A 134 -1.01 -6.69 8.94
CA ALA A 134 -1.01 -5.64 7.93
C ALA A 134 -0.87 -4.27 8.61
N LEU A 135 0.04 -3.43 8.12
CA LEU A 135 0.24 -2.07 8.64
C LEU A 135 -0.12 -1.08 7.53
N SER A 136 -1.25 -0.40 7.64
CA SER A 136 -1.82 0.46 6.60
C SER A 136 -2.51 1.70 7.18
N GLY A 137 -2.54 2.79 6.40
CA GLY A 137 -3.14 4.07 6.80
C GLY A 137 -2.62 5.24 5.97
N PRO A 138 -2.98 6.49 6.31
CA PRO A 138 -2.57 7.70 5.60
C PRO A 138 -1.08 7.99 5.83
N THR A 139 -0.25 7.45 4.97
CA THR A 139 1.21 7.45 5.13
C THR A 139 1.92 7.82 3.83
N HIS A 140 2.44 9.05 3.75
CA HIS A 140 3.43 9.43 2.76
C HIS A 140 4.82 9.25 3.36
N ALA A 141 5.67 8.51 2.66
CA ALA A 141 7.03 8.20 3.12
C ALA A 141 7.85 9.47 3.37
N GLU A 142 7.63 10.49 2.54
CA GLU A 142 8.28 11.79 2.61
C GLU A 142 7.96 12.56 3.90
N GLU A 143 6.76 12.39 4.44
CA GLU A 143 6.33 13.00 5.70
C GLU A 143 6.87 12.21 6.89
N VAL A 144 6.75 10.88 6.86
CA VAL A 144 7.31 10.00 7.91
C VAL A 144 8.82 10.16 8.01
N ALA A 145 9.52 10.32 6.88
CA ALA A 145 10.96 10.55 6.85
C ALA A 145 11.39 11.87 7.52
N ARG A 146 10.47 12.84 7.65
CA ARG A 146 10.66 14.12 8.32
C ARG A 146 10.08 14.17 9.74
N ASP A 147 9.73 13.02 10.31
CA ASP A 147 9.10 12.89 11.62
C ASP A 147 7.80 13.71 11.77
N MET A 148 7.04 13.91 10.69
CA MET A 148 5.75 14.59 10.76
C MET A 148 4.70 13.68 11.41
N PRO A 149 3.77 14.25 12.20
CA PRO A 149 2.73 13.46 12.89
C PRO A 149 1.94 12.58 11.92
N THR A 150 1.99 11.29 12.16
CA THR A 150 1.37 10.26 11.30
C THR A 150 0.62 9.25 12.16
N ALA A 151 -0.55 8.83 11.70
CA ALA A 151 -1.34 7.77 12.33
C ALA A 151 -1.57 6.62 11.35
N ILE A 152 -1.45 5.38 11.85
CA ILE A 152 -1.56 4.16 11.04
C ILE A 152 -2.25 3.04 11.83
N VAL A 153 -2.68 1.99 11.15
CA VAL A 153 -3.36 0.83 11.75
C VAL A 153 -2.52 -0.43 11.56
N ALA A 154 -2.28 -1.15 12.67
CA ALA A 154 -1.78 -2.52 12.69
C ALA A 154 -2.98 -3.47 12.78
N ALA A 155 -3.25 -4.22 11.72
CA ALA A 155 -4.42 -5.07 11.62
C ALA A 155 -4.05 -6.56 11.59
N SER A 156 -4.64 -7.34 12.50
CA SER A 156 -4.52 -8.80 12.54
C SER A 156 -5.68 -9.39 13.34
N ALA A 157 -6.11 -10.60 12.97
CA ALA A 157 -6.99 -11.41 13.82
C ALA A 157 -6.29 -11.88 15.12
N ASP A 158 -4.95 -11.96 15.10
CA ASP A 158 -4.11 -12.17 16.28
C ASP A 158 -3.90 -10.82 16.98
N GLU A 159 -4.68 -10.56 18.01
CA GLU A 159 -4.66 -9.31 18.76
C GLU A 159 -3.30 -9.04 19.42
N ASP A 160 -2.62 -10.08 19.92
CA ASP A 160 -1.31 -9.94 20.55
C ASP A 160 -0.23 -9.59 19.54
N ALA A 161 -0.31 -10.12 18.31
CA ALA A 161 0.54 -9.72 17.20
C ALA A 161 0.32 -8.24 16.85
N ALA A 162 -0.93 -7.82 16.70
CA ALA A 162 -1.27 -6.42 16.42
C ALA A 162 -0.77 -5.46 17.51
N LYS A 163 -0.96 -5.80 18.80
CA LYS A 163 -0.47 -5.03 19.96
C LYS A 163 1.06 -4.99 20.02
N THR A 164 1.73 -6.09 19.67
CA THR A 164 3.21 -6.12 19.59
C THR A 164 3.71 -5.15 18.54
N VAL A 165 3.12 -5.17 17.33
CA VAL A 165 3.45 -4.21 16.26
C VAL A 165 3.13 -2.79 16.70
N GLN A 166 1.97 -2.54 17.29
CA GLN A 166 1.60 -1.24 17.86
C GLN A 166 2.71 -0.71 18.79
N LYS A 167 3.13 -1.51 19.77
CA LYS A 167 4.15 -1.11 20.75
C LYS A 167 5.52 -0.85 20.11
N VAL A 168 5.92 -1.66 19.13
CA VAL A 168 7.26 -1.56 18.50
C VAL A 168 7.33 -0.36 17.57
N PHE A 169 6.27 -0.07 16.82
CA PHE A 169 6.25 0.98 15.80
C PHE A 169 5.80 2.35 16.34
N THR A 170 5.09 2.42 17.47
CA THR A 170 4.65 3.71 18.04
C THR A 170 5.85 4.53 18.50
N THR A 171 5.88 5.79 18.07
CA THR A 171 6.85 6.83 18.46
C THR A 171 6.10 8.11 18.82
N PRO A 172 6.75 9.17 19.30
CA PRO A 172 6.09 10.46 19.55
C PRO A 172 5.40 11.06 18.33
N THR A 173 5.88 10.75 17.11
CA THR A 173 5.35 11.29 15.85
C THR A 173 4.65 10.24 14.98
N PHE A 174 4.71 8.96 15.37
CA PHE A 174 4.09 7.86 14.61
C PHE A 174 3.17 7.04 15.51
N ARG A 175 1.87 7.28 15.40
CA ARG A 175 0.87 6.64 16.26
C ARG A 175 0.22 5.43 15.57
N VAL A 176 0.30 4.26 16.21
CA VAL A 176 -0.26 3.01 15.70
C VAL A 176 -1.54 2.66 16.46
N TYR A 177 -2.63 2.44 15.75
CA TYR A 177 -3.88 1.87 16.26
C TYR A 177 -3.95 0.39 15.88
N THR A 178 -4.80 -0.38 16.56
CA THR A 178 -5.04 -1.80 16.24
C THR A 178 -6.41 -2.00 15.60
N ASN A 179 -6.53 -3.01 14.73
CA ASN A 179 -7.80 -3.46 14.14
C ASN A 179 -7.77 -4.98 13.97
N ALA A 180 -8.89 -5.67 14.22
CA ALA A 180 -9.00 -7.11 13.99
C ALA A 180 -9.34 -7.46 12.53
N ASP A 181 -9.81 -6.50 11.73
CA ASP A 181 -10.19 -6.68 10.32
C ASP A 181 -8.99 -6.43 9.41
N ARG A 182 -8.08 -7.43 9.33
CA ARG A 182 -6.90 -7.36 8.47
C ARG A 182 -7.26 -7.24 7.00
N ARG A 183 -8.19 -8.09 6.51
CA ARG A 183 -8.59 -8.08 5.11
C ARG A 183 -9.20 -6.74 4.67
N GLY A 184 -10.08 -6.16 5.48
CA GLY A 184 -10.65 -4.83 5.21
C GLY A 184 -9.60 -3.73 5.19
N THR A 185 -8.64 -3.78 6.12
CA THR A 185 -7.49 -2.85 6.18
C THR A 185 -6.64 -2.91 4.91
N GLU A 186 -6.33 -4.11 4.40
CA GLU A 186 -5.55 -4.31 3.17
C GLU A 186 -6.34 -3.91 1.92
N LEU A 187 -7.62 -4.30 1.86
CA LEU A 187 -8.49 -3.96 0.74
C LEU A 187 -8.65 -2.43 0.61
N GLY A 188 -8.85 -1.74 1.73
CA GLY A 188 -8.87 -0.29 1.80
C GLY A 188 -7.63 0.32 1.18
N GLY A 189 -6.45 -0.11 1.64
CA GLY A 189 -5.17 0.36 1.14
C GLY A 189 -4.90 0.06 -0.35
N ALA A 190 -5.44 -1.04 -0.88
CA ALA A 190 -5.25 -1.44 -2.27
C ALA A 190 -6.17 -0.67 -3.24
N VAL A 191 -7.50 -0.73 -3.02
CA VAL A 191 -8.50 -0.20 -3.97
C VAL A 191 -8.56 1.32 -3.97
N LYS A 192 -8.24 1.99 -2.83
CA LYS A 192 -8.13 3.46 -2.80
C LYS A 192 -7.22 4.03 -3.89
N ASN A 193 -6.20 3.29 -4.29
CA ASN A 193 -5.25 3.72 -5.31
C ASN A 193 -5.90 3.84 -6.69
N VAL A 194 -6.93 3.02 -6.98
CA VAL A 194 -7.74 3.12 -8.19
C VAL A 194 -8.61 4.39 -8.13
N ILE A 195 -9.18 4.69 -6.97
CA ILE A 195 -9.97 5.91 -6.79
C ILE A 195 -9.10 7.17 -6.92
N ALA A 196 -7.88 7.13 -6.36
CA ALA A 196 -6.93 8.23 -6.53
C ALA A 196 -6.53 8.46 -8.00
N LEU A 197 -6.43 7.38 -8.79
CA LEU A 197 -6.22 7.46 -10.24
C LEU A 197 -7.42 8.15 -10.92
N ALA A 198 -8.66 7.78 -10.56
CA ALA A 198 -9.88 8.42 -11.07
C ALA A 198 -9.93 9.92 -10.74
N VAL A 199 -9.60 10.29 -9.50
CA VAL A 199 -9.51 11.69 -9.07
C VAL A 199 -8.45 12.43 -9.88
N GLY A 200 -7.28 11.81 -10.08
CA GLY A 200 -6.23 12.38 -10.92
C GLY A 200 -6.70 12.63 -12.36
N ILE A 201 -7.38 11.66 -12.98
CA ILE A 201 -7.94 11.83 -14.34
C ILE A 201 -8.90 13.01 -14.39
N ALA A 202 -9.80 13.15 -13.42
CA ALA A 202 -10.73 14.29 -13.36
C ALA A 202 -10.00 15.63 -13.23
N LEU A 203 -8.99 15.72 -12.37
CA LEU A 203 -8.16 16.93 -12.23
C LEU A 203 -7.37 17.22 -13.52
N GLY A 204 -6.85 16.20 -14.18
CA GLY A 204 -6.16 16.32 -15.46
C GLY A 204 -7.05 16.90 -16.57
N LEU A 205 -8.34 16.57 -16.56
CA LEU A 205 -9.38 17.12 -17.43
C LEU A 205 -9.79 18.58 -17.10
N GLY A 206 -9.27 19.15 -15.98
CA GLY A 206 -9.58 20.49 -15.53
C GLY A 206 -10.81 20.61 -14.61
N TYR A 207 -11.32 19.48 -14.07
CA TYR A 207 -12.40 19.53 -13.07
C TYR A 207 -11.87 19.94 -11.70
N GLY A 208 -12.71 20.66 -10.94
CA GLY A 208 -12.35 21.27 -9.67
C GLY A 208 -12.65 20.40 -8.42
N ASP A 209 -12.66 21.09 -7.27
CA ASP A 209 -12.78 20.44 -5.95
C ASP A 209 -14.10 19.71 -5.72
N ASN A 210 -15.21 20.17 -6.32
CA ASN A 210 -16.50 19.48 -6.22
C ASN A 210 -16.43 18.07 -6.84
N ALA A 211 -15.83 17.94 -8.02
CA ALA A 211 -15.64 16.64 -8.68
C ALA A 211 -14.69 15.74 -7.88
N LYS A 212 -13.61 16.31 -7.35
CA LYS A 212 -12.68 15.62 -6.47
C LYS A 212 -13.39 15.08 -5.22
N ALA A 213 -14.14 15.92 -4.50
CA ALA A 213 -14.89 15.53 -3.30
C ALA A 213 -15.92 14.43 -3.61
N ALA A 214 -16.68 14.58 -4.70
CA ALA A 214 -17.66 13.59 -5.13
C ALA A 214 -17.00 12.23 -5.45
N LEU A 215 -15.87 12.20 -6.17
CA LEU A 215 -15.14 10.98 -6.49
C LEU A 215 -14.56 10.31 -5.24
N ILE A 216 -14.05 11.07 -4.27
CA ILE A 216 -13.56 10.53 -2.99
C ILE A 216 -14.72 9.89 -2.23
N THR A 217 -15.81 10.60 -2.00
CA THR A 217 -16.97 10.11 -1.23
C THR A 217 -17.63 8.91 -1.89
N ARG A 218 -17.85 8.97 -3.21
CA ARG A 218 -18.48 7.86 -3.94
C ARG A 218 -17.53 6.67 -4.11
N GLY A 219 -16.22 6.94 -4.24
CA GLY A 219 -15.18 5.91 -4.27
C GLY A 219 -15.08 5.16 -2.96
N ASP A 220 -15.14 5.85 -1.82
CA ASP A 220 -15.21 5.23 -0.50
C ASP A 220 -16.46 4.33 -0.35
N ALA A 221 -17.62 4.82 -0.82
CA ALA A 221 -18.84 4.02 -0.83
C ALA A 221 -18.74 2.76 -1.72
N GLU A 222 -18.03 2.82 -2.86
CA GLU A 222 -17.74 1.65 -3.69
C GLU A 222 -16.84 0.65 -2.96
N LEU A 223 -15.79 1.14 -2.35
CA LEU A 223 -14.82 0.38 -1.58
C LEU A 223 -15.48 -0.32 -0.37
N SER A 224 -16.28 0.43 0.40
CA SER A 224 -17.03 -0.10 1.54
C SER A 224 -18.01 -1.20 1.12
N ARG A 225 -18.77 -1.00 0.03
CA ARG A 225 -19.67 -2.04 -0.48
C ARG A 225 -18.95 -3.32 -0.87
N LEU A 226 -17.81 -3.20 -1.56
CA LEU A 226 -17.00 -4.36 -1.91
C LEU A 226 -16.51 -5.08 -0.65
N GLY A 227 -15.92 -4.33 0.29
CA GLY A 227 -15.40 -4.90 1.52
C GLY A 227 -16.47 -5.60 2.36
N ILE A 228 -17.64 -5.00 2.53
CA ILE A 228 -18.79 -5.60 3.24
C ILE A 228 -19.22 -6.90 2.56
N ALA A 229 -19.32 -6.91 1.23
CA ALA A 229 -19.66 -8.11 0.46
C ALA A 229 -18.60 -9.23 0.60
N MET A 230 -17.34 -8.86 0.90
CA MET A 230 -16.25 -9.78 1.19
C MET A 230 -16.18 -10.20 2.68
N GLY A 231 -17.11 -9.74 3.52
CA GLY A 231 -17.17 -10.06 4.96
C GLY A 231 -16.30 -9.15 5.84
N CYS A 232 -15.79 -8.04 5.32
CA CYS A 232 -15.05 -7.03 6.08
C CYS A 232 -16.00 -6.12 6.86
N LYS A 233 -15.47 -5.39 7.85
CA LYS A 233 -16.25 -4.48 8.70
C LYS A 233 -16.38 -3.09 8.06
N ALA A 234 -17.58 -2.52 8.07
CA ALA A 234 -17.85 -1.18 7.54
C ALA A 234 -16.97 -0.09 8.22
N GLU A 235 -16.78 -0.22 9.54
CA GLU A 235 -15.99 0.73 10.34
C GLU A 235 -14.53 0.80 9.90
N THR A 236 -14.00 -0.28 9.33
CA THR A 236 -12.62 -0.31 8.80
C THR A 236 -12.45 0.68 7.64
N PHE A 237 -13.45 0.79 6.76
CA PHE A 237 -13.41 1.69 5.62
C PHE A 237 -13.64 3.15 6.02
N ALA A 238 -14.42 3.43 7.05
CA ALA A 238 -14.57 4.76 7.63
C ALA A 238 -13.33 5.21 8.44
N GLY A 239 -12.38 4.32 8.70
CA GLY A 239 -11.20 4.57 9.53
C GLY A 239 -9.96 5.05 8.75
N LEU A 240 -8.78 4.97 9.43
CA LEU A 240 -7.50 5.41 8.89
C LEU A 240 -7.08 4.66 7.63
N SER A 241 -7.27 3.34 7.58
CA SER A 241 -6.88 2.50 6.43
C SER A 241 -7.85 2.54 5.25
N GLY A 242 -9.04 3.09 5.42
CA GLY A 242 -10.03 3.37 4.39
C GLY A 242 -10.04 4.86 4.02
N MET A 243 -11.02 5.61 4.55
CA MET A 243 -11.23 7.04 4.27
C MET A 243 -9.99 7.88 4.53
N GLY A 244 -9.26 7.67 5.63
CA GLY A 244 -8.05 8.44 5.94
C GLY A 244 -6.97 8.31 4.86
N ASP A 245 -6.67 7.08 4.45
CA ASP A 245 -5.68 6.80 3.41
C ASP A 245 -6.17 7.21 2.00
N LEU A 246 -7.47 7.13 1.75
CA LEU A 246 -8.09 7.61 0.52
C LEU A 246 -7.96 9.12 0.37
N ILE A 247 -8.32 9.90 1.42
CA ILE A 247 -8.23 11.36 1.41
C ILE A 247 -6.80 11.82 1.12
N VAL A 248 -5.82 11.34 1.89
CA VAL A 248 -4.43 11.76 1.72
C VAL A 248 -3.89 11.41 0.34
N THR A 249 -4.30 10.26 -0.21
CA THR A 249 -3.85 9.81 -1.55
C THR A 249 -4.49 10.62 -2.67
N CYS A 250 -5.72 11.08 -2.51
CA CYS A 250 -6.46 11.86 -3.51
C CYS A 250 -6.18 13.36 -3.44
N THR A 251 -5.54 13.86 -2.38
CA THR A 251 -5.32 15.30 -2.18
C THR A 251 -3.85 15.71 -2.19
N SER A 252 -2.93 14.76 -2.05
CA SER A 252 -1.50 15.02 -1.98
C SER A 252 -0.81 14.87 -3.34
N MET A 253 0.03 15.82 -3.70
CA MET A 253 0.89 15.75 -4.89
C MET A 253 2.02 14.70 -4.76
N HIS A 254 2.28 14.15 -3.56
CA HIS A 254 3.16 12.99 -3.38
C HIS A 254 2.51 11.69 -3.88
N SER A 255 1.21 11.68 -4.17
CA SER A 255 0.52 10.50 -4.66
C SER A 255 0.86 10.19 -6.12
N ARG A 256 1.61 9.13 -6.33
CA ARG A 256 1.93 8.60 -7.68
C ARG A 256 0.68 8.25 -8.49
N ASN A 257 -0.37 7.75 -7.81
CA ASN A 257 -1.63 7.40 -8.47
C ASN A 257 -2.38 8.65 -8.93
N LEU A 258 -2.45 9.69 -8.09
CA LEU A 258 -3.03 10.97 -8.46
C LEU A 258 -2.26 11.58 -9.64
N HIS A 259 -0.93 11.60 -9.58
CA HIS A 259 -0.07 12.14 -10.63
C HIS A 259 -0.25 11.39 -11.96
N ALA A 260 -0.20 10.06 -11.95
CA ALA A 260 -0.46 9.24 -13.14
C ALA A 260 -1.85 9.53 -13.73
N GLY A 261 -2.88 9.63 -12.89
CA GLY A 261 -4.23 10.00 -13.31
C GLY A 261 -4.28 11.37 -13.96
N MET A 262 -3.60 12.38 -13.41
CA MET A 262 -3.53 13.72 -14.00
C MET A 262 -2.90 13.71 -15.39
N LEU A 263 -1.84 12.94 -15.59
CA LEU A 263 -1.19 12.79 -16.89
C LEU A 263 -2.13 12.14 -17.92
N ILE A 264 -2.83 11.07 -17.53
CA ILE A 264 -3.83 10.40 -18.38
C ILE A 264 -4.99 11.34 -18.71
N GLY A 265 -5.51 12.09 -17.73
CA GLY A 265 -6.55 13.08 -17.93
C GLY A 265 -6.16 14.22 -18.87
N ARG A 266 -4.86 14.53 -18.98
CA ARG A 266 -4.28 15.49 -19.95
C ARG A 266 -4.02 14.89 -21.32
N GLY A 267 -4.40 13.63 -21.54
CA GLY A 267 -4.29 12.96 -22.84
C GLY A 267 -3.03 12.11 -23.05
N LYS A 268 -2.19 11.91 -22.02
CA LYS A 268 -1.07 10.96 -22.12
C LYS A 268 -1.59 9.53 -22.08
N SER A 269 -0.93 8.64 -22.79
CA SER A 269 -1.16 7.21 -22.71
C SER A 269 -0.76 6.67 -21.32
N VAL A 270 -1.25 5.49 -20.98
CA VAL A 270 -0.91 4.80 -19.71
C VAL A 270 0.60 4.58 -19.59
N GLU A 271 1.26 4.18 -20.68
CA GLU A 271 2.71 3.91 -20.68
C GLU A 271 3.54 5.19 -20.53
N GLU A 272 3.13 6.29 -21.18
CA GLU A 272 3.77 7.59 -20.98
C GLU A 272 3.63 8.08 -19.55
N ALA A 273 2.43 7.93 -18.95
CA ALA A 273 2.18 8.31 -17.57
C ALA A 273 3.03 7.48 -16.59
N LYS A 274 3.15 6.16 -16.77
CA LYS A 274 4.02 5.30 -15.97
C LYS A 274 5.49 5.72 -16.08
N THR A 275 5.95 6.01 -17.28
CA THR A 275 7.33 6.42 -17.55
C THR A 275 7.66 7.73 -16.85
N GLU A 276 6.76 8.71 -16.92
CA GLU A 276 6.96 10.03 -16.31
C GLU A 276 6.89 9.97 -14.77
N VAL A 277 6.03 9.13 -14.21
CA VAL A 277 6.00 8.88 -12.75
C VAL A 277 7.28 8.20 -12.29
N GLY A 278 7.91 7.35 -13.11
CA GLY A 278 9.20 6.70 -12.85
C GLY A 278 9.22 5.71 -11.69
N GLN A 279 8.06 5.41 -11.10
CA GLN A 279 7.89 4.48 -10.00
C GLN A 279 6.60 3.66 -10.19
N VAL A 280 6.45 2.58 -9.42
CA VAL A 280 5.25 1.73 -9.47
C VAL A 280 3.98 2.54 -9.15
N VAL A 281 2.99 2.46 -10.04
CA VAL A 281 1.66 3.05 -9.89
C VAL A 281 0.71 1.95 -9.45
N GLU A 282 0.53 1.79 -8.15
CA GLU A 282 -0.23 0.68 -7.56
C GLU A 282 -1.71 0.67 -7.99
N GLY A 283 -2.30 1.81 -8.30
CA GLY A 283 -3.68 1.89 -8.79
C GLY A 283 -3.88 1.21 -10.14
N ILE A 284 -2.89 1.25 -11.02
CA ILE A 284 -2.93 0.53 -12.31
C ILE A 284 -2.80 -0.97 -12.07
N ASN A 285 -1.93 -1.39 -11.14
CA ASN A 285 -1.72 -2.80 -10.83
C ASN A 285 -2.92 -3.43 -10.08
N ALA A 286 -3.57 -2.67 -9.20
CA ALA A 286 -4.71 -3.15 -8.42
C ALA A 286 -6.04 -3.16 -9.19
N LEU A 287 -6.13 -2.41 -10.29
CA LEU A 287 -7.36 -2.25 -11.07
C LEU A 287 -7.94 -3.59 -11.58
N PRO A 288 -7.15 -4.47 -12.23
CA PRO A 288 -7.69 -5.75 -12.72
C PRO A 288 -8.29 -6.61 -11.59
N ALA A 289 -7.59 -6.69 -10.45
CA ALA A 289 -8.07 -7.42 -9.27
C ALA A 289 -9.34 -6.79 -8.69
N ALA A 290 -9.40 -5.45 -8.56
CA ALA A 290 -10.59 -4.74 -8.08
C ALA A 290 -11.80 -5.01 -8.97
N CYS A 291 -11.64 -4.98 -10.30
CA CYS A 291 -12.71 -5.30 -11.26
C CYS A 291 -13.16 -6.76 -11.16
N ARG A 292 -12.24 -7.71 -10.98
CA ARG A 292 -12.57 -9.14 -10.80
C ARG A 292 -13.28 -9.40 -9.48
N LEU A 293 -12.84 -8.77 -8.38
CA LEU A 293 -13.52 -8.84 -7.09
C LEU A 293 -14.94 -8.28 -7.18
N ALA A 294 -15.12 -7.11 -7.81
CA ALA A 294 -16.44 -6.53 -8.03
C ALA A 294 -17.38 -7.48 -8.78
N ARG A 295 -16.89 -8.12 -9.84
CA ARG A 295 -17.66 -9.14 -10.60
C ARG A 295 -17.98 -10.38 -9.76
N GLN A 296 -16.99 -10.91 -9.03
CA GLN A 296 -17.13 -12.11 -8.20
C GLN A 296 -18.15 -11.92 -7.08
N TYR A 297 -18.12 -10.78 -6.41
CA TYR A 297 -19.02 -10.44 -5.31
C TYR A 297 -20.29 -9.70 -5.76
N LYS A 298 -20.50 -9.53 -7.09
CA LYS A 298 -21.66 -8.86 -7.69
C LYS A 298 -21.90 -7.45 -7.12
N VAL A 299 -20.83 -6.70 -6.92
CA VAL A 299 -20.86 -5.33 -6.41
C VAL A 299 -20.67 -4.34 -7.56
N GLU A 300 -21.57 -3.36 -7.66
CA GLU A 300 -21.41 -2.24 -8.60
C GLU A 300 -20.32 -1.29 -8.11
N MET A 301 -19.28 -1.10 -8.94
CA MET A 301 -18.18 -0.17 -8.72
C MET A 301 -18.00 0.73 -9.95
N PRO A 302 -18.93 1.67 -10.20
CA PRO A 302 -18.92 2.47 -11.43
C PRO A 302 -17.67 3.29 -11.65
N ILE A 303 -17.04 3.84 -10.58
CA ILE A 303 -15.79 4.60 -10.70
C ILE A 303 -14.64 3.67 -11.12
N VAL A 304 -14.51 2.51 -10.49
CA VAL A 304 -13.50 1.51 -10.83
C VAL A 304 -13.69 1.03 -12.28
N GLN A 305 -14.93 0.76 -12.70
CA GLN A 305 -15.26 0.36 -14.07
C GLN A 305 -14.96 1.47 -15.10
N ALA A 306 -15.19 2.73 -14.75
CA ALA A 306 -14.86 3.86 -15.61
C ALA A 306 -13.34 3.97 -15.81
N VAL A 307 -12.55 3.78 -14.74
CA VAL A 307 -11.08 3.74 -14.84
C VAL A 307 -10.64 2.57 -15.72
N GLU A 308 -11.23 1.36 -15.56
CA GLU A 308 -10.94 0.19 -16.42
C GLU A 308 -11.17 0.55 -17.89
N ALA A 309 -12.32 1.13 -18.24
CA ALA A 309 -12.66 1.49 -19.60
C ALA A 309 -11.71 2.55 -20.19
N ILE A 310 -11.25 3.51 -19.39
CA ILE A 310 -10.29 4.53 -19.82
C ILE A 310 -8.92 3.90 -20.09
N LEU A 311 -8.41 3.10 -19.17
CA LEU A 311 -7.08 2.50 -19.29
C LEU A 311 -7.02 1.47 -20.43
N ASP A 312 -8.13 0.77 -20.71
CA ASP A 312 -8.27 -0.13 -21.85
C ASP A 312 -8.46 0.60 -23.19
N GLY A 313 -8.58 1.92 -23.20
CA GLY A 313 -8.85 2.72 -24.41
C GLY A 313 -10.27 2.54 -24.98
N LYS A 314 -11.19 1.94 -24.20
CA LYS A 314 -12.59 1.73 -24.63
C LYS A 314 -13.44 2.98 -24.51
N LEU A 315 -13.07 3.92 -23.67
CA LEU A 315 -13.82 5.13 -23.40
C LEU A 315 -12.85 6.30 -23.13
N GLU A 316 -13.11 7.45 -23.74
CA GLU A 316 -12.38 8.67 -23.43
C GLU A 316 -12.70 9.14 -22.02
N ALA A 317 -11.69 9.71 -21.34
CA ALA A 317 -11.79 10.13 -19.94
C ALA A 317 -12.97 11.11 -19.68
N ARG A 318 -13.20 12.08 -20.59
CA ARG A 318 -14.33 13.02 -20.49
C ARG A 318 -15.68 12.31 -20.62
N SER A 319 -15.80 11.40 -21.57
CA SER A 319 -17.01 10.60 -21.79
C SER A 319 -17.31 9.69 -20.61
N ALA A 320 -16.29 9.07 -20.01
CA ALA A 320 -16.44 8.25 -18.82
C ALA A 320 -17.00 9.05 -17.62
N LEU A 321 -16.48 10.26 -17.40
CA LEU A 321 -16.98 11.12 -16.31
C LEU A 321 -18.43 11.55 -16.56
N MET A 322 -18.78 11.93 -17.80
CA MET A 322 -20.16 12.29 -18.16
C MET A 322 -21.11 11.08 -18.00
N ALA A 323 -20.66 9.88 -18.33
CA ALA A 323 -21.44 8.65 -18.08
C ALA A 323 -21.68 8.39 -16.59
N LEU A 324 -20.72 8.70 -15.70
CA LEU A 324 -20.93 8.63 -14.26
C LEU A 324 -22.00 9.61 -13.79
N MET A 325 -22.01 10.85 -14.32
CA MET A 325 -23.00 11.88 -13.99
C MET A 325 -24.39 11.56 -14.53
N GLY A 326 -24.48 10.89 -15.70
CA GLY A 326 -25.74 10.50 -16.34
C GLY A 326 -26.40 9.22 -15.81
N ARG A 327 -25.87 8.60 -14.74
CA ARG A 327 -26.47 7.42 -14.12
C ARG A 327 -27.84 7.71 -13.54
N SER A 328 -28.69 6.67 -13.45
CA SER A 328 -30.01 6.77 -12.84
C SER A 328 -29.95 7.38 -11.45
N LEU A 329 -30.90 8.29 -11.17
CA LEU A 329 -31.02 8.95 -9.88
C LEU A 329 -31.22 7.89 -8.77
N LYS A 330 -30.47 8.05 -7.69
CA LYS A 330 -30.54 7.15 -6.52
C LYS A 330 -30.64 7.99 -5.25
N ARG A 331 -31.23 7.40 -4.23
CA ARG A 331 -31.13 7.91 -2.86
C ARG A 331 -29.68 7.69 -2.37
N GLU A 332 -29.16 8.64 -1.64
CA GLU A 332 -27.83 8.52 -1.01
C GLU A 332 -27.87 7.56 0.20
#